data_8d78279f85f1d86d377c3e0b5beac9ac
#
_entry.id   8d78279f85f1d86d377c3e0b5beac9ac
#
_cell.length_a   1.000
_cell.length_b   1.000
_cell.length_c   1.000
_cell.angle_alpha   90.00
_cell.angle_beta   90.00
_cell.angle_gamma   90.00
#
_symmetry.space_group_name_H-M   'P 1'
#
loop_
_entity.id
_entity.type
_entity.pdbx_description
1 polymer ?
#
loop_
_entity_poly.entity_id
_entity_poly.type
_entity_poly.pdbx_seq_one_letter_code
_entity_poly.pdbx_strand_id
1 'polypeptide(L)'
;MTPVLPLTDFATIMVLSPHLDDSVLSCGALIADAHHLGVDVVVVTVFNGRPVPPVSAPASRFHARCGHTDDNAMDEREIEDAHALGVVGARTERLYLPEALYRKDQDGKPLYDSDLAIFMETLRLSDDELRAVECRIAECVDDVDPDLVLAPLGIGGHVDHLLVSVAAQRLDRDVLYYEDVPYVLYERCKNWRDGMAGHAPRVHVCTAEGWSAKVSGIECHRSQHSVLWYSPDTWREDLDSYARASGGGRQAERFWSRHDR
;
A
#
# COMPACT_ATOMS: atom_id res chain seq x y z
N MET A 1 6.67 21.98 -15.13
CA MET A 1 7.47 20.96 -14.41
C MET A 1 6.60 20.42 -13.29
N THR A 2 6.56 19.12 -13.09
CA THR A 2 5.86 18.50 -11.95
C THR A 2 6.58 18.89 -10.66
N PRO A 3 5.87 19.39 -9.62
CA PRO A 3 6.50 19.77 -8.36
C PRO A 3 7.17 18.57 -7.68
N VAL A 4 8.39 18.78 -7.16
CA VAL A 4 9.13 17.78 -6.37
C VAL A 4 8.68 17.86 -4.93
N LEU A 5 8.55 16.69 -4.27
CA LEU A 5 8.21 16.60 -2.86
C LEU A 5 9.46 16.92 -2.01
N PRO A 6 9.45 18.00 -1.19
CA PRO A 6 10.60 18.39 -0.38
C PRO A 6 10.63 17.58 0.92
N LEU A 7 11.33 16.43 0.93
CA LEU A 7 11.37 15.52 2.09
C LEU A 7 11.91 16.19 3.37
N THR A 8 12.84 17.12 3.24
CA THR A 8 13.46 17.81 4.39
C THR A 8 12.53 18.78 5.13
N ASP A 9 11.34 19.05 4.58
CA ASP A 9 10.35 19.92 5.24
C ASP A 9 9.54 19.16 6.29
N PHE A 10 9.70 17.82 6.39
CA PHE A 10 8.97 16.96 7.30
C PHE A 10 9.93 16.37 8.36
N ALA A 11 9.51 16.34 9.62
CA ALA A 11 10.19 15.60 10.68
C ALA A 11 9.71 14.14 10.71
N THR A 12 8.41 13.93 10.50
CA THR A 12 7.77 12.62 10.54
C THR A 12 6.83 12.43 9.34
N ILE A 13 7.01 11.34 8.61
CA ILE A 13 6.13 10.91 7.53
C ILE A 13 5.47 9.59 7.92
N MET A 14 4.14 9.53 7.84
CA MET A 14 3.38 8.28 8.01
C MET A 14 2.98 7.72 6.65
N VAL A 15 3.17 6.41 6.45
CA VAL A 15 2.72 5.71 5.25
C VAL A 15 1.66 4.68 5.65
N LEU A 16 0.41 4.92 5.26
CA LEU A 16 -0.67 3.96 5.44
C LEU A 16 -0.56 2.86 4.39
N SER A 17 -0.23 1.66 4.82
CA SER A 17 -0.10 0.45 3.98
C SER A 17 -1.35 -0.40 4.18
N PRO A 18 -2.20 -0.62 3.18
CA PRO A 18 -3.31 -1.56 3.32
C PRO A 18 -2.84 -2.92 3.79
N HIS A 19 -1.86 -3.52 3.12
CA HIS A 19 -1.29 -4.83 3.47
C HIS A 19 0.23 -4.71 3.76
N LEU A 20 0.84 -5.84 4.07
CA LEU A 20 2.24 -5.95 4.51
C LEU A 20 3.30 -5.61 3.44
N ASP A 21 2.95 -5.38 2.19
CA ASP A 21 3.86 -5.14 1.07
C ASP A 21 3.64 -3.79 0.36
N ASP A 22 2.43 -3.20 0.44
CA ASP A 22 2.00 -2.04 -0.35
C ASP A 22 2.89 -0.81 -0.20
N SER A 23 3.35 -0.51 1.03
CA SER A 23 4.21 0.65 1.31
C SER A 23 5.53 0.57 0.58
N VAL A 24 6.18 -0.59 0.58
CA VAL A 24 7.47 -0.81 -0.08
C VAL A 24 7.29 -0.86 -1.59
N LEU A 25 6.24 -1.52 -2.07
CA LEU A 25 5.88 -1.57 -3.49
C LEU A 25 5.66 -0.16 -4.07
N SER A 26 4.97 0.71 -3.35
CA SER A 26 4.53 2.01 -3.87
C SER A 26 5.45 3.17 -3.48
N CYS A 27 6.00 3.18 -2.25
CA CYS A 27 6.74 4.29 -1.65
C CYS A 27 8.17 3.92 -1.20
N GLY A 28 8.68 2.72 -1.53
CA GLY A 28 9.92 2.19 -0.95
C GLY A 28 11.15 3.07 -1.19
N ALA A 29 11.23 3.76 -2.34
CA ALA A 29 12.35 4.66 -2.61
C ALA A 29 12.24 5.96 -1.82
N LEU A 30 11.03 6.54 -1.71
CA LEU A 30 10.79 7.72 -0.87
C LEU A 30 11.13 7.42 0.60
N ILE A 31 10.67 6.27 1.11
CA ILE A 31 10.93 5.84 2.49
C ILE A 31 12.43 5.78 2.75
N ALA A 32 13.19 5.13 1.87
CA ALA A 32 14.65 4.99 2.01
C ALA A 32 15.37 6.34 1.92
N ASP A 33 14.98 7.20 0.97
CA ASP A 33 15.58 8.52 0.80
C ASP A 33 15.24 9.43 1.99
N ALA A 34 14.02 9.38 2.53
CA ALA A 34 13.60 10.11 3.72
C ALA A 34 14.41 9.67 4.95
N HIS A 35 14.56 8.35 5.15
CA HIS A 35 15.39 7.79 6.22
C HIS A 35 16.83 8.27 6.13
N HIS A 36 17.45 8.27 4.94
CA HIS A 36 18.81 8.77 4.73
C HIS A 36 18.97 10.26 5.05
N LEU A 37 17.90 11.04 4.90
CA LEU A 37 17.85 12.46 5.25
C LEU A 37 17.56 12.71 6.75
N GLY A 38 17.35 11.65 7.54
CA GLY A 38 17.04 11.73 8.97
C GLY A 38 15.58 12.02 9.29
N VAL A 39 14.68 11.87 8.31
CA VAL A 39 13.23 11.94 8.51
C VAL A 39 12.73 10.64 9.14
N ASP A 40 11.93 10.72 10.19
CA ASP A 40 11.30 9.54 10.80
C ASP A 40 10.15 9.05 9.90
N VAL A 41 10.25 7.82 9.42
CA VAL A 41 9.20 7.24 8.58
C VAL A 41 8.52 6.09 9.31
N VAL A 42 7.21 6.21 9.50
CA VAL A 42 6.36 5.23 10.17
C VAL A 42 5.44 4.57 9.15
N VAL A 43 5.63 3.29 8.88
CA VAL A 43 4.71 2.51 8.07
C VAL A 43 3.64 1.90 8.98
N VAL A 44 2.38 2.22 8.71
CA VAL A 44 1.22 1.71 9.44
C VAL A 44 0.50 0.69 8.57
N THR A 45 0.67 -0.60 8.88
CA THR A 45 -0.07 -1.67 8.18
C THR A 45 -1.46 -1.81 8.78
N VAL A 46 -2.49 -1.57 7.95
CA VAL A 46 -3.89 -1.51 8.40
C VAL A 46 -4.48 -2.91 8.53
N PHE A 47 -4.38 -3.72 7.47
CA PHE A 47 -4.96 -5.06 7.41
C PHE A 47 -3.86 -6.12 7.48
N ASN A 48 -3.57 -6.55 8.69
CA ASN A 48 -2.62 -7.63 8.99
C ASN A 48 -3.13 -8.54 10.09
N GLY A 49 -4.45 -8.52 10.35
CA GLY A 49 -5.10 -9.36 11.34
C GLY A 49 -5.08 -10.84 10.93
N ARG A 50 -4.87 -11.72 11.91
CA ARG A 50 -4.84 -13.16 11.67
C ARG A 50 -6.24 -13.70 11.37
N PRO A 51 -6.38 -14.65 10.42
CA PRO A 51 -7.66 -15.28 10.15
C PRO A 51 -8.15 -16.08 11.36
N VAL A 52 -9.46 -15.97 11.66
CA VAL A 52 -10.09 -16.79 12.68
C VAL A 52 -10.55 -18.12 12.05
N PRO A 53 -10.08 -19.29 12.55
CA PRO A 53 -10.49 -20.59 12.04
C PRO A 53 -12.01 -20.86 12.18
N PRO A 54 -12.61 -21.64 11.27
CA PRO A 54 -12.00 -22.20 10.08
C PRO A 54 -11.73 -21.16 9.01
N VAL A 55 -10.58 -21.25 8.33
CA VAL A 55 -10.21 -20.37 7.22
C VAL A 55 -11.10 -20.69 6.02
N SER A 56 -11.50 -19.68 5.27
CA SER A 56 -12.34 -19.86 4.08
C SER A 56 -11.57 -20.55 2.95
N ALA A 57 -12.28 -21.27 2.07
CA ALA A 57 -11.64 -21.94 0.93
C ALA A 57 -10.92 -20.95 -0.03
N PRO A 58 -11.44 -19.73 -0.30
CA PRO A 58 -10.67 -18.72 -1.04
C PRO A 58 -9.36 -18.33 -0.35
N ALA A 59 -9.38 -18.09 0.98
CA ALA A 59 -8.19 -17.74 1.74
C ALA A 59 -7.16 -18.87 1.75
N SER A 60 -7.57 -20.13 2.00
CA SER A 60 -6.65 -21.28 1.94
C SER A 60 -6.01 -21.45 0.56
N ARG A 61 -6.77 -21.20 -0.53
CA ARG A 61 -6.20 -21.22 -1.90
C ARG A 61 -5.18 -20.11 -2.11
N PHE A 62 -5.43 -18.91 -1.55
CA PHE A 62 -4.47 -17.80 -1.62
C PHE A 62 -3.19 -18.15 -0.86
N HIS A 63 -3.28 -18.67 0.38
CA HIS A 63 -2.12 -19.12 1.15
C HIS A 63 -1.30 -20.16 0.37
N ALA A 64 -1.97 -21.16 -0.21
CA ALA A 64 -1.30 -22.20 -1.00
C ALA A 64 -0.59 -21.64 -2.25
N ARG A 65 -1.15 -20.61 -2.91
CA ARG A 65 -0.50 -19.92 -4.05
C ARG A 65 0.75 -19.17 -3.61
N CYS A 66 0.76 -18.63 -2.39
CA CYS A 66 1.92 -17.99 -1.78
C CYS A 66 2.94 -18.99 -1.21
N GLY A 67 2.68 -20.30 -1.28
CA GLY A 67 3.54 -21.35 -0.76
C GLY A 67 3.40 -21.57 0.75
N HIS A 68 2.29 -21.12 1.35
CA HIS A 68 2.02 -21.18 2.78
C HIS A 68 0.86 -22.13 3.13
N THR A 69 0.76 -22.43 4.41
CA THR A 69 -0.40 -23.07 5.05
C THR A 69 -1.27 -22.01 5.75
N ASP A 70 -2.49 -22.39 6.13
CA ASP A 70 -3.37 -21.49 6.88
C ASP A 70 -2.79 -21.09 8.26
N ASP A 71 -1.92 -21.91 8.81
CA ASP A 71 -1.34 -21.69 10.14
C ASP A 71 -0.14 -20.72 10.12
N ASN A 72 0.62 -20.64 9.02
CA ASN A 72 1.85 -19.86 8.97
C ASN A 72 1.82 -18.66 8.01
N ALA A 73 0.79 -18.51 7.18
CA ALA A 73 0.76 -17.51 6.13
C ALA A 73 1.00 -16.08 6.66
N MET A 74 0.37 -15.70 7.76
CA MET A 74 0.54 -14.35 8.32
C MET A 74 1.90 -14.20 9.01
N ASP A 75 2.41 -15.24 9.69
CA ASP A 75 3.74 -15.19 10.33
C ASP A 75 4.84 -14.98 9.31
N GLU A 76 4.82 -15.72 8.20
CA GLU A 76 5.80 -15.60 7.14
C GLU A 76 5.74 -14.22 6.45
N ARG A 77 4.53 -13.72 6.16
CA ARG A 77 4.35 -12.38 5.58
C ARG A 77 4.83 -11.28 6.53
N GLU A 78 4.59 -11.41 7.85
CA GLU A 78 5.09 -10.46 8.86
C GLU A 78 6.63 -10.46 8.94
N ILE A 79 7.27 -11.62 8.78
CA ILE A 79 8.73 -11.73 8.73
C ILE A 79 9.28 -11.07 7.46
N GLU A 80 8.67 -11.34 6.30
CA GLU A 80 9.04 -10.73 5.03
C GLU A 80 8.93 -9.20 5.09
N ASP A 81 7.82 -8.68 5.63
CA ASP A 81 7.58 -7.25 5.81
C ASP A 81 8.59 -6.59 6.75
N ALA A 82 8.88 -7.23 7.90
CA ALA A 82 9.87 -6.71 8.83
C ALA A 82 11.27 -6.60 8.19
N HIS A 83 11.65 -7.55 7.34
CA HIS A 83 12.88 -7.48 6.58
C HIS A 83 12.84 -6.37 5.54
N ALA A 84 11.75 -6.24 4.79
CA ALA A 84 11.57 -5.21 3.77
C ALA A 84 11.61 -3.80 4.36
N LEU A 85 10.91 -3.57 5.47
CA LEU A 85 10.91 -2.29 6.18
C LEU A 85 12.28 -1.97 6.80
N GLY A 86 13.01 -2.99 7.29
CA GLY A 86 14.41 -2.84 7.71
C GLY A 86 15.34 -2.40 6.59
N VAL A 87 15.13 -2.90 5.36
CA VAL A 87 15.92 -2.50 4.17
C VAL A 87 15.68 -1.04 3.80
N VAL A 88 14.43 -0.55 3.87
CA VAL A 88 14.10 0.83 3.53
C VAL A 88 14.21 1.79 4.71
N GLY A 89 14.46 1.30 5.93
CA GLY A 89 14.71 2.11 7.11
C GLY A 89 13.46 2.71 7.78
N ALA A 90 12.31 2.05 7.67
CA ALA A 90 11.07 2.51 8.29
C ALA A 90 10.81 1.84 9.64
N ARG A 91 10.18 2.58 10.57
CA ARG A 91 9.50 2.00 11.74
C ARG A 91 8.15 1.39 11.32
N THR A 92 7.65 0.43 12.07
CA THR A 92 6.36 -0.21 11.77
C THR A 92 5.38 -0.06 12.93
N GLU A 93 4.12 0.23 12.57
CA GLU A 93 2.95 0.13 13.42
C GLU A 93 1.92 -0.81 12.75
N ARG A 94 1.09 -1.50 13.54
CA ARG A 94 0.16 -2.50 13.01
C ARG A 94 -1.21 -2.35 13.65
N LEU A 95 -2.26 -2.23 12.82
CA LEU A 95 -3.62 -2.03 13.31
C LEU A 95 -4.39 -3.35 13.50
N TYR A 96 -3.89 -4.45 12.96
CA TYR A 96 -4.44 -5.80 13.10
C TYR A 96 -5.90 -5.96 12.66
N LEU A 97 -6.39 -5.11 11.74
CA LEU A 97 -7.69 -5.33 11.14
C LEU A 97 -7.62 -6.52 10.17
N PRO A 98 -8.70 -7.31 10.03
CA PRO A 98 -8.71 -8.45 9.11
C PRO A 98 -8.72 -8.00 7.66
N GLU A 99 -7.88 -8.60 6.81
CA GLU A 99 -7.93 -8.44 5.35
C GLU A 99 -9.30 -8.86 4.79
N ALA A 100 -9.70 -8.32 3.64
CA ALA A 100 -10.93 -8.69 2.95
C ALA A 100 -11.13 -10.21 2.87
N LEU A 101 -10.04 -10.91 2.60
CA LEU A 101 -9.99 -12.36 2.46
C LEU A 101 -10.43 -13.13 3.73
N TYR A 102 -10.33 -12.49 4.90
CA TYR A 102 -10.63 -13.09 6.21
C TYR A 102 -11.94 -12.58 6.83
N ARG A 103 -12.54 -11.54 6.24
CA ARG A 103 -13.78 -10.97 6.78
C ARG A 103 -14.97 -11.89 6.54
N LYS A 104 -15.81 -12.01 7.56
CA LYS A 104 -17.01 -12.85 7.57
C LYS A 104 -18.21 -12.03 8.00
N ASP A 105 -19.38 -12.41 7.51
CA ASP A 105 -20.66 -11.88 7.98
C ASP A 105 -21.06 -12.46 9.37
N GLN A 106 -22.22 -12.07 9.87
CA GLN A 106 -22.73 -12.51 11.16
C GLN A 106 -23.03 -14.02 11.19
N ASP A 107 -23.21 -14.66 10.05
CA ASP A 107 -23.44 -16.10 9.90
C ASP A 107 -22.11 -16.86 9.70
N GLY A 108 -20.96 -16.18 9.72
CA GLY A 108 -19.64 -16.76 9.53
C GLY A 108 -19.28 -17.05 8.09
N LYS A 109 -20.04 -16.56 7.11
CA LYS A 109 -19.72 -16.70 5.68
C LYS A 109 -18.74 -15.62 5.25
N PRO A 110 -17.82 -15.93 4.31
CA PRO A 110 -16.93 -14.91 3.74
C PRO A 110 -17.73 -13.75 3.15
N LEU A 111 -17.35 -12.51 3.48
CA LEU A 111 -17.91 -11.31 2.84
C LEU A 111 -17.39 -11.16 1.40
N TYR A 112 -16.16 -11.61 1.18
CA TYR A 112 -15.45 -11.53 -0.10
C TYR A 112 -15.00 -12.94 -0.47
N ASP A 113 -15.80 -13.65 -1.28
CA ASP A 113 -15.61 -15.08 -1.58
C ASP A 113 -14.88 -15.35 -2.90
N SER A 114 -14.51 -14.30 -3.62
CA SER A 114 -13.88 -14.35 -4.92
C SER A 114 -13.03 -13.13 -5.22
N ASP A 115 -12.07 -13.25 -6.15
CA ASP A 115 -11.28 -12.13 -6.64
C ASP A 115 -12.20 -11.01 -7.18
N LEU A 116 -13.30 -11.36 -7.85
CA LEU A 116 -14.28 -10.39 -8.33
C LEU A 116 -14.90 -9.59 -7.19
N ALA A 117 -15.20 -10.23 -6.06
CA ALA A 117 -15.76 -9.55 -4.89
C ALA A 117 -14.74 -8.62 -4.23
N ILE A 118 -13.45 -8.98 -4.24
CA ILE A 118 -12.36 -8.17 -3.65
C ILE A 118 -12.04 -6.95 -4.52
N PHE A 119 -12.09 -7.09 -5.86
CA PHE A 119 -11.69 -6.07 -6.83
C PHE A 119 -12.88 -5.42 -7.58
N MET A 120 -14.06 -5.37 -6.98
CA MET A 120 -15.24 -4.84 -7.65
C MET A 120 -15.21 -3.31 -7.79
N GLU A 121 -15.35 -2.83 -9.03
CA GLU A 121 -15.47 -1.40 -9.37
C GLU A 121 -16.75 -0.73 -8.82
N THR A 122 -17.74 -1.52 -8.39
CA THR A 122 -19.06 -1.04 -7.97
C THR A 122 -19.39 -1.33 -6.51
N LEU A 123 -18.40 -1.72 -5.71
CA LEU A 123 -18.63 -2.08 -4.33
C LEU A 123 -19.03 -0.84 -3.52
N ARG A 124 -20.18 -0.89 -2.89
CA ARG A 124 -20.53 0.03 -1.84
C ARG A 124 -19.77 -0.41 -0.58
N LEU A 125 -18.76 0.38 -0.18
CA LEU A 125 -18.05 0.13 1.07
C LEU A 125 -19.07 0.06 2.22
N SER A 126 -18.90 -0.94 3.09
CA SER A 126 -19.71 -1.07 4.29
C SER A 126 -19.40 0.10 5.24
N ASP A 127 -20.45 0.77 5.75
CA ASP A 127 -20.29 1.87 6.70
C ASP A 127 -19.61 1.41 8.00
N ASP A 128 -19.82 0.15 8.41
CA ASP A 128 -19.21 -0.40 9.62
C ASP A 128 -17.74 -0.71 9.42
N GLU A 129 -17.35 -1.30 8.27
CA GLU A 129 -15.94 -1.52 7.93
C GLU A 129 -15.20 -0.20 7.81
N LEU A 130 -15.79 0.78 7.12
CA LEU A 130 -15.16 2.09 6.96
C LEU A 130 -14.96 2.78 8.30
N ARG A 131 -15.97 2.78 9.19
CA ARG A 131 -15.83 3.35 10.54
C ARG A 131 -14.75 2.67 11.36
N ALA A 132 -14.65 1.35 11.30
CA ALA A 132 -13.60 0.62 12.01
C ALA A 132 -12.20 1.05 11.53
N VAL A 133 -12.00 1.18 10.21
CA VAL A 133 -10.74 1.64 9.62
C VAL A 133 -10.45 3.09 10.01
N GLU A 134 -11.44 3.99 9.90
CA GLU A 134 -11.30 5.40 10.27
C GLU A 134 -10.87 5.59 11.73
N CYS A 135 -11.55 4.93 12.66
CA CYS A 135 -11.21 5.04 14.09
C CYS A 135 -9.78 4.57 14.35
N ARG A 136 -9.37 3.41 13.79
CA ARG A 136 -8.03 2.87 14.04
C ARG A 136 -6.93 3.71 13.40
N ILE A 137 -7.17 4.24 12.20
CA ILE A 137 -6.20 5.14 11.55
C ILE A 137 -6.11 6.45 12.32
N ALA A 138 -7.25 7.06 12.72
CA ALA A 138 -7.25 8.32 13.47
C ALA A 138 -6.51 8.19 14.81
N GLU A 139 -6.77 7.13 15.59
CA GLU A 139 -6.04 6.84 16.83
C GLU A 139 -4.51 6.79 16.59
N CYS A 140 -4.08 6.07 15.55
CA CYS A 140 -2.66 5.94 15.22
C CYS A 140 -2.05 7.27 14.73
N VAL A 141 -2.80 8.08 13.96
CA VAL A 141 -2.36 9.41 13.52
C VAL A 141 -2.19 10.36 14.71
N ASP A 142 -3.11 10.32 15.68
CA ASP A 142 -3.00 11.14 16.89
C ASP A 142 -1.82 10.72 17.77
N ASP A 143 -1.50 9.42 17.84
CA ASP A 143 -0.36 8.90 18.60
C ASP A 143 0.99 9.22 17.97
N VAL A 144 1.09 9.19 16.63
CA VAL A 144 2.33 9.44 15.86
C VAL A 144 2.54 10.93 15.59
N ASP A 145 1.47 11.70 15.43
CA ASP A 145 1.44 13.13 15.05
C ASP A 145 2.31 13.47 13.82
N PRO A 146 2.05 12.85 12.64
CA PRO A 146 2.89 13.03 11.47
C PRO A 146 2.67 14.39 10.79
N ASP A 147 3.73 14.96 10.20
CA ASP A 147 3.65 16.17 9.35
C ASP A 147 3.01 15.87 7.99
N LEU A 148 3.16 14.64 7.50
CA LEU A 148 2.62 14.19 6.21
C LEU A 148 2.11 12.75 6.34
N VAL A 149 0.93 12.49 5.80
CA VAL A 149 0.39 11.15 5.62
C VAL A 149 0.42 10.75 4.14
N LEU A 150 0.98 9.59 3.82
CA LEU A 150 0.89 8.97 2.51
C LEU A 150 -0.15 7.84 2.58
N ALA A 151 -1.10 7.82 1.64
CA ALA A 151 -2.19 6.84 1.61
C ALA A 151 -2.34 6.25 0.20
N PRO A 152 -2.96 5.06 0.02
CA PRO A 152 -3.20 4.52 -1.31
C PRO A 152 -4.22 5.36 -2.08
N LEU A 153 -4.05 5.47 -3.41
CA LEU A 153 -5.07 6.05 -4.29
C LEU A 153 -6.29 5.12 -4.44
N GLY A 154 -6.08 3.82 -4.29
CA GLY A 154 -7.08 2.77 -4.53
C GLY A 154 -7.13 2.32 -5.99
N ILE A 155 -6.02 2.47 -6.74
CA ILE A 155 -5.91 1.96 -8.10
C ILE A 155 -6.06 0.44 -8.08
N GLY A 156 -6.82 -0.11 -9.01
CA GLY A 156 -7.13 -1.55 -9.06
C GLY A 156 -8.41 -1.94 -8.36
N GLY A 157 -8.97 -1.05 -7.52
CA GLY A 157 -10.28 -1.25 -6.89
C GLY A 157 -10.29 -2.31 -5.79
N HIS A 158 -9.13 -2.66 -5.19
CA HIS A 158 -9.12 -3.56 -4.04
C HIS A 158 -9.84 -2.93 -2.86
N VAL A 159 -10.81 -3.62 -2.27
CA VAL A 159 -11.68 -3.07 -1.21
C VAL A 159 -10.89 -2.50 -0.03
N ASP A 160 -9.81 -3.16 0.40
CA ASP A 160 -8.97 -2.70 1.50
C ASP A 160 -8.24 -1.40 1.17
N HIS A 161 -7.71 -1.26 -0.05
CA HIS A 161 -7.10 -0.02 -0.52
C HIS A 161 -8.13 1.11 -0.58
N LEU A 162 -9.34 0.84 -1.04
CA LEU A 162 -10.43 1.82 -1.08
C LEU A 162 -10.84 2.26 0.33
N LEU A 163 -10.94 1.35 1.30
CA LEU A 163 -11.25 1.66 2.70
C LEU A 163 -10.19 2.60 3.29
N VAL A 164 -8.90 2.28 3.14
CA VAL A 164 -7.79 3.14 3.62
C VAL A 164 -7.80 4.49 2.90
N SER A 165 -8.01 4.48 1.59
CA SER A 165 -8.08 5.69 0.77
C SER A 165 -9.18 6.65 1.21
N VAL A 166 -10.37 6.14 1.49
CA VAL A 166 -11.52 6.94 1.95
C VAL A 166 -11.34 7.39 3.40
N ALA A 167 -10.82 6.53 4.27
CA ALA A 167 -10.52 6.89 5.66
C ALA A 167 -9.50 8.04 5.72
N ALA A 168 -8.44 7.97 4.91
CA ALA A 168 -7.41 9.01 4.85
C ALA A 168 -7.96 10.37 4.40
N GLN A 169 -9.02 10.42 3.57
CA GLN A 169 -9.65 11.70 3.16
C GLN A 169 -10.30 12.46 4.31
N ARG A 170 -10.61 11.78 5.41
CA ARG A 170 -11.29 12.37 6.58
C ARG A 170 -10.32 12.80 7.67
N LEU A 171 -9.02 12.57 7.50
CA LEU A 171 -8.01 13.03 8.43
C LEU A 171 -7.85 14.55 8.35
N ASP A 172 -7.72 15.20 9.50
CA ASP A 172 -7.33 16.62 9.59
C ASP A 172 -5.80 16.74 9.56
N ARG A 173 -5.21 16.28 8.48
CA ARG A 173 -3.76 16.26 8.21
C ARG A 173 -3.50 16.48 6.72
N ASP A 174 -2.26 16.84 6.38
CA ASP A 174 -1.83 16.84 4.98
C ASP A 174 -1.68 15.42 4.47
N VAL A 175 -2.49 15.04 3.47
CA VAL A 175 -2.50 13.71 2.87
C VAL A 175 -2.12 13.80 1.40
N LEU A 176 -1.15 12.98 1.00
CA LEU A 176 -0.85 12.69 -0.40
C LEU A 176 -1.14 11.22 -0.69
N TYR A 177 -1.64 10.96 -1.89
CA TYR A 177 -2.05 9.62 -2.32
C TYR A 177 -1.03 9.05 -3.28
N TYR A 178 -0.43 7.90 -2.94
CA TYR A 178 0.50 7.20 -3.81
C TYR A 178 -0.22 6.35 -4.86
N GLU A 179 0.43 6.16 -5.99
CA GLU A 179 -0.02 5.26 -7.04
C GLU A 179 0.22 3.82 -6.60
N ASP A 180 -0.84 3.01 -6.53
CA ASP A 180 -0.80 1.64 -5.98
C ASP A 180 -0.04 0.69 -6.94
N VAL A 181 1.18 0.33 -6.61
CA VAL A 181 1.97 -0.70 -7.29
C VAL A 181 1.64 -2.06 -6.67
N PRO A 182 1.39 -3.13 -7.46
CA PRO A 182 1.60 -3.21 -8.91
C PRO A 182 0.37 -2.86 -9.77
N TYR A 183 -0.77 -2.49 -9.18
CA TYR A 183 -2.03 -2.29 -9.92
C TYR A 183 -1.92 -1.27 -11.05
N VAL A 184 -1.14 -0.21 -10.82
CA VAL A 184 -0.90 0.84 -11.82
C VAL A 184 -0.22 0.32 -13.09
N LEU A 185 0.44 -0.83 -13.03
CA LEU A 185 1.11 -1.50 -14.15
C LEU A 185 0.14 -2.40 -14.94
N TYR A 186 -1.05 -2.68 -14.41
CA TYR A 186 -1.98 -3.60 -15.03
C TYR A 186 -2.78 -2.95 -16.16
N GLU A 187 -2.86 -3.61 -17.30
CA GLU A 187 -3.61 -3.12 -18.48
C GLU A 187 -5.06 -2.75 -18.14
N ARG A 188 -5.71 -3.53 -17.25
CA ARG A 188 -7.08 -3.26 -16.80
C ARG A 188 -7.22 -1.92 -16.05
N CYS A 189 -6.12 -1.39 -15.51
CA CYS A 189 -6.10 -0.14 -14.73
C CYS A 189 -5.58 1.06 -15.52
N LYS A 190 -5.26 0.93 -16.80
CA LYS A 190 -4.61 1.99 -17.62
C LYS A 190 -5.32 3.34 -17.63
N ASN A 191 -6.64 3.35 -17.46
CA ASN A 191 -7.49 4.55 -17.51
C ASN A 191 -7.71 5.18 -16.12
N TRP A 192 -7.04 4.71 -15.06
CA TRP A 192 -7.26 5.22 -13.71
C TRP A 192 -7.05 6.76 -13.60
N ARG A 193 -6.18 7.33 -14.45
CA ARG A 193 -5.89 8.77 -14.49
C ARG A 193 -7.08 9.63 -14.95
N ASP A 194 -8.05 9.06 -15.63
CA ASP A 194 -9.24 9.79 -16.07
C ASP A 194 -10.02 10.39 -14.90
N GLY A 195 -9.99 9.69 -13.74
CA GLY A 195 -10.56 10.17 -12.49
C GLY A 195 -9.75 11.27 -11.79
N MET A 196 -8.53 11.55 -12.24
CA MET A 196 -7.63 12.56 -11.67
C MET A 196 -7.54 13.83 -12.53
N ALA A 197 -8.48 14.03 -13.45
CA ALA A 197 -8.52 15.23 -14.31
C ALA A 197 -8.59 16.51 -13.45
N GLY A 198 -7.65 17.43 -13.67
CA GLY A 198 -7.53 18.67 -12.90
C GLY A 198 -6.61 18.60 -11.68
N HIS A 199 -6.15 17.42 -11.28
CA HIS A 199 -5.19 17.24 -10.18
C HIS A 199 -3.76 17.20 -10.73
N ALA A 200 -2.84 17.96 -10.13
CA ALA A 200 -1.43 17.93 -10.49
C ALA A 200 -0.69 16.95 -9.54
N PRO A 201 0.08 15.99 -10.08
CA PRO A 201 0.89 15.12 -9.23
C PRO A 201 2.09 15.88 -8.66
N ARG A 202 2.56 15.42 -7.50
CA ARG A 202 3.90 15.67 -6.99
C ARG A 202 4.77 14.45 -7.23
N VAL A 203 6.07 14.63 -7.42
CA VAL A 203 6.98 13.51 -7.63
C VAL A 203 8.09 13.53 -6.59
N HIS A 204 8.44 12.36 -6.09
CA HIS A 204 9.71 12.11 -5.45
C HIS A 204 10.65 11.51 -6.51
N VAL A 205 11.69 12.24 -6.89
CA VAL A 205 12.74 11.72 -7.79
C VAL A 205 13.72 10.93 -6.95
N CYS A 206 13.73 9.62 -7.17
CA CYS A 206 14.51 8.69 -6.37
C CYS A 206 16.01 8.91 -6.52
N THR A 207 16.77 8.77 -5.44
CA THR A 207 18.23 8.57 -5.52
C THR A 207 18.51 7.16 -6.04
N ALA A 208 19.76 6.89 -6.46
CA ALA A 208 20.16 5.55 -6.88
C ALA A 208 20.10 4.57 -5.69
N GLU A 209 20.47 5.05 -4.51
CA GLU A 209 20.44 4.31 -3.25
C GLU A 209 18.98 3.98 -2.84
N GLY A 210 18.08 4.98 -2.86
CA GLY A 210 16.67 4.80 -2.54
C GLY A 210 15.99 3.84 -3.50
N TRP A 211 16.26 3.95 -4.81
CA TRP A 211 15.74 3.01 -5.80
C TRP A 211 16.24 1.57 -5.57
N SER A 212 17.53 1.42 -5.27
CA SER A 212 18.12 0.10 -4.94
C SER A 212 17.50 -0.50 -3.68
N ALA A 213 17.27 0.32 -2.64
CA ALA A 213 16.63 -0.11 -1.41
C ALA A 213 15.19 -0.57 -1.66
N LYS A 214 14.41 0.18 -2.46
CA LYS A 214 13.06 -0.23 -2.88
C LYS A 214 13.05 -1.60 -3.55
N VAL A 215 13.91 -1.80 -4.55
CA VAL A 215 13.99 -3.07 -5.27
C VAL A 215 14.35 -4.22 -4.32
N SER A 216 15.33 -4.01 -3.44
CA SER A 216 15.73 -5.00 -2.44
C SER A 216 14.63 -5.28 -1.42
N GLY A 217 13.89 -4.26 -1.00
CA GLY A 217 12.73 -4.40 -0.12
C GLY A 217 11.61 -5.23 -0.77
N ILE A 218 11.30 -4.97 -2.05
CA ILE A 218 10.32 -5.77 -2.81
C ILE A 218 10.77 -7.24 -2.86
N GLU A 219 12.05 -7.52 -3.03
CA GLU A 219 12.59 -8.89 -3.05
C GLU A 219 12.43 -9.63 -1.72
N CYS A 220 12.24 -8.92 -0.60
CA CYS A 220 11.95 -9.56 0.68
C CYS A 220 10.57 -10.22 0.71
N HIS A 221 9.58 -9.70 -0.01
CA HIS A 221 8.20 -10.24 -0.08
C HIS A 221 8.09 -11.43 -1.03
N ARG A 222 8.92 -12.45 -0.84
CA ARG A 222 9.09 -13.60 -1.76
C ARG A 222 7.80 -14.36 -1.98
N SER A 223 7.01 -14.55 -0.92
CA SER A 223 5.74 -15.28 -0.98
C SER A 223 4.71 -14.58 -1.87
N GLN A 224 4.80 -13.25 -2.00
CA GLN A 224 3.85 -12.44 -2.73
C GLN A 224 4.17 -12.33 -4.23
N HIS A 225 5.39 -12.65 -4.66
CA HIS A 225 5.81 -12.50 -6.07
C HIS A 225 4.92 -13.29 -7.04
N SER A 226 4.46 -14.48 -6.64
CA SER A 226 3.60 -15.33 -7.49
C SER A 226 2.19 -14.80 -7.68
N VAL A 227 1.75 -13.86 -6.86
CA VAL A 227 0.39 -13.29 -6.87
C VAL A 227 0.35 -11.83 -7.29
N LEU A 228 1.42 -11.08 -7.08
CA LEU A 228 1.52 -9.65 -7.40
C LEU A 228 1.88 -9.39 -8.87
N TRP A 229 2.71 -10.22 -9.49
CA TRP A 229 3.25 -9.93 -10.81
C TRP A 229 2.63 -10.82 -11.87
N TYR A 230 2.15 -10.22 -12.99
CA TYR A 230 1.72 -11.01 -14.15
C TYR A 230 2.87 -11.77 -14.79
N SER A 231 4.07 -11.19 -14.74
CA SER A 231 5.31 -11.82 -15.20
C SER A 231 6.38 -11.67 -14.13
N PRO A 232 6.63 -12.70 -13.33
CA PRO A 232 7.67 -12.67 -12.30
C PRO A 232 9.07 -12.38 -12.84
N ASP A 233 9.32 -12.65 -14.12
CA ASP A 233 10.63 -12.45 -14.75
C ASP A 233 10.88 -11.02 -15.20
N THR A 234 9.84 -10.22 -15.46
CA THR A 234 9.96 -8.84 -16.01
C THR A 234 9.59 -7.74 -15.05
N TRP A 235 9.13 -8.04 -13.83
CA TRP A 235 8.59 -7.04 -12.92
C TRP A 235 9.56 -5.87 -12.64
N ARG A 236 10.87 -6.13 -12.60
CA ARG A 236 11.88 -5.07 -12.39
C ARG A 236 11.93 -4.11 -13.55
N GLU A 237 11.88 -4.63 -14.78
CA GLU A 237 11.90 -3.83 -16.01
C GLU A 237 10.60 -3.02 -16.15
N ASP A 238 9.45 -3.64 -15.83
CA ASP A 238 8.14 -2.99 -15.87
C ASP A 238 8.08 -1.84 -14.84
N LEU A 239 8.54 -2.09 -13.61
CA LEU A 239 8.59 -1.11 -12.54
C LEU A 239 9.56 0.04 -12.87
N ASP A 240 10.78 -0.26 -13.38
CA ASP A 240 11.76 0.76 -13.78
C ASP A 240 11.22 1.63 -14.91
N SER A 241 10.62 1.01 -15.92
CA SER A 241 10.02 1.71 -17.06
C SER A 241 8.92 2.67 -16.61
N TYR A 242 8.06 2.21 -15.70
CA TYR A 242 7.00 3.02 -15.12
C TYR A 242 7.55 4.19 -14.29
N ALA A 243 8.53 3.94 -13.44
CA ALA A 243 9.16 4.95 -12.60
C ALA A 243 9.86 6.03 -13.45
N ARG A 244 10.56 5.62 -14.52
CA ARG A 244 11.18 6.58 -15.47
C ARG A 244 10.15 7.40 -16.23
N ALA A 245 9.06 6.79 -16.66
CA ALA A 245 7.96 7.52 -17.30
C ALA A 245 7.32 8.54 -16.32
N SER A 246 7.27 8.23 -15.04
CA SER A 246 6.77 9.11 -13.98
C SER A 246 7.69 10.30 -13.72
N GLY A 247 9.01 10.11 -13.83
CA GLY A 247 10.05 11.10 -13.51
C GLY A 247 10.72 11.77 -14.73
N GLY A 248 10.13 11.65 -15.94
CA GLY A 248 10.69 12.26 -17.15
C GLY A 248 12.07 11.71 -17.53
N GLY A 249 12.27 10.41 -17.40
CA GLY A 249 13.50 9.69 -17.70
C GLY A 249 14.34 9.30 -16.45
N ARG A 250 14.01 9.83 -15.28
CA ARG A 250 14.59 9.44 -13.98
C ARG A 250 13.58 8.60 -13.21
N GLN A 251 14.04 7.64 -12.40
CA GLN A 251 13.13 6.92 -11.51
C GLN A 251 12.46 7.89 -10.56
N ALA A 252 11.13 7.79 -10.45
CA ALA A 252 10.35 8.60 -9.52
C ALA A 252 9.11 7.85 -9.04
N GLU A 253 8.69 8.15 -7.83
CA GLU A 253 7.41 7.79 -7.27
C GLU A 253 6.48 8.99 -7.33
N ARG A 254 5.19 8.77 -7.59
CA ARG A 254 4.23 9.83 -7.86
C ARG A 254 3.12 9.83 -6.83
N PHE A 255 2.77 11.05 -6.40
CA PHE A 255 1.80 11.31 -5.36
C PHE A 255 0.78 12.35 -5.83
N TRP A 256 -0.43 12.26 -5.34
CA TRP A 256 -1.56 13.09 -5.74
C TRP A 256 -2.20 13.75 -4.54
N SER A 257 -2.57 15.02 -4.66
CA SER A 257 -3.48 15.68 -3.72
C SER A 257 -4.91 15.52 -4.21
N ARG A 258 -5.84 15.11 -3.34
CA ARG A 258 -7.28 15.06 -3.66
C ARG A 258 -8.01 16.35 -3.31
N HIS A 259 -7.36 17.25 -2.60
CA HIS A 259 -7.89 18.56 -2.27
C HIS A 259 -6.87 19.62 -2.69
N ASP A 260 -7.28 20.52 -3.61
CA ASP A 260 -6.62 21.80 -3.74
C ASP A 260 -7.00 22.62 -2.49
N ARG A 261 -6.10 22.66 -1.49
CA ARG A 261 -6.16 23.64 -0.41
C ARG A 261 -5.46 24.92 -0.82
#